data_c9a36f52ef2708b49ea22d591f97de35
#
_entry.id   c9a36f52ef2708b49ea22d591f97de35
#
_cell.length_a   1.000
_cell.length_b   1.000
_cell.length_c   1.000
_cell.angle_alpha   90.00
_cell.angle_beta   90.00
_cell.angle_gamma   90.00
#
_symmetry.space_group_name_H-M   'P 1'
#
loop_
_entity.id
_entity.type
_entity.pdbx_description
1 polymer ?
#
loop_
_entity_poly.entity_id
_entity_poly.type
_entity_poly.pdbx_seq_one_letter_code
_entity_poly.pdbx_strand_id
1 'polypeptide(L)'
;PPVALDALLATPPSKVEIVDAAPIEARVAAARRLTDTEASIAAFATILDDPTLLTGPERASIAQLLGAEWLSNEWPADPAVSPDEEWAEAIDSHEQASARTLSSVGILPPSTTNLISSGAKLQFWVRNDLPYPVNVVFVTSPDDLRLEVERSTPVTALPKSNTRVEVPVLAKVGSGDVQLQLELRSPTLQPIGQPVTAEVVVRADWEFIGIISLAVIVGGLLVVGLNRTAVR
;
A
#
# COMPACT_ATOMS: atom_id res chain seq x y z
N PRO A 1 37.11 38.63 -20.96
CA PRO A 1 36.59 39.05 -22.25
C PRO A 1 36.22 37.82 -23.05
N PRO A 2 35.14 37.85 -23.84
CA PRO A 2 34.73 36.70 -24.64
C PRO A 2 35.83 36.37 -25.65
N VAL A 3 36.20 35.11 -25.71
CA VAL A 3 37.17 34.59 -26.70
C VAL A 3 36.40 34.35 -28.00
N ALA A 4 36.89 34.84 -29.11
CA ALA A 4 36.28 34.63 -30.42
C ALA A 4 36.36 33.14 -30.81
N LEU A 5 35.32 32.62 -31.43
CA LEU A 5 35.23 31.21 -31.85
C LEU A 5 36.42 30.76 -32.70
N ASP A 6 36.89 31.64 -33.59
CA ASP A 6 38.07 31.37 -34.46
C ASP A 6 39.37 31.17 -33.65
N ALA A 7 39.50 31.88 -32.51
CA ALA A 7 40.63 31.70 -31.60
C ALA A 7 40.56 30.37 -30.83
N LEU A 8 39.34 29.92 -30.48
CA LEU A 8 39.13 28.61 -29.88
C LEU A 8 39.38 27.47 -30.88
N LEU A 9 38.98 27.62 -32.13
CA LEU A 9 39.18 26.64 -33.19
C LEU A 9 40.65 26.54 -33.62
N ALA A 10 41.43 27.64 -33.46
CA ALA A 10 42.86 27.67 -33.74
C ALA A 10 43.72 27.09 -32.60
N THR A 11 43.13 26.83 -31.44
CA THR A 11 43.85 26.23 -30.30
C THR A 11 44.11 24.75 -30.57
N PRO A 12 45.37 24.28 -30.53
CA PRO A 12 45.65 22.88 -30.75
C PRO A 12 44.96 22.02 -29.68
N PRO A 13 44.39 20.83 -30.04
CA PRO A 13 43.75 19.98 -29.09
C PRO A 13 44.73 19.60 -27.98
N SER A 14 44.38 19.94 -26.73
CA SER A 14 45.11 19.48 -25.57
C SER A 14 44.95 17.96 -25.46
N LYS A 15 46.07 17.26 -25.25
CA LYS A 15 46.03 15.84 -24.89
C LYS A 15 45.35 15.73 -23.52
N VAL A 16 44.07 15.37 -23.50
CA VAL A 16 43.38 14.98 -22.27
C VAL A 16 43.73 13.50 -22.06
N GLU A 17 44.49 13.21 -21.02
CA GLU A 17 44.70 11.86 -20.56
C GLU A 17 43.42 11.47 -19.79
N ILE A 18 42.59 10.61 -20.39
CA ILE A 18 41.44 10.04 -19.70
C ILE A 18 41.97 8.98 -18.75
N VAL A 19 42.14 9.34 -17.50
CA VAL A 19 42.41 8.37 -16.44
C VAL A 19 41.10 7.59 -16.18
N ASP A 20 41.15 6.32 -16.54
CA ASP A 20 40.03 5.40 -16.26
C ASP A 20 40.00 5.17 -14.75
N ALA A 21 39.21 5.98 -14.01
CA ALA A 21 39.04 5.81 -12.58
C ALA A 21 38.22 4.55 -12.35
N ALA A 22 38.78 3.60 -11.61
CA ALA A 22 38.04 2.41 -11.18
C ALA A 22 36.76 2.84 -10.45
N PRO A 23 35.59 2.24 -10.76
CA PRO A 23 34.34 2.60 -10.12
C PRO A 23 34.45 2.37 -8.61
N ILE A 24 34.09 3.37 -7.82
CA ILE A 24 34.07 3.25 -6.36
C ILE A 24 32.88 2.34 -6.02
N GLU A 25 33.15 1.15 -5.47
CA GLU A 25 32.13 0.12 -5.19
C GLU A 25 30.94 0.66 -4.39
N ALA A 26 31.17 1.54 -3.42
CA ALA A 26 30.14 2.18 -2.62
C ALA A 26 29.16 3.01 -3.50
N ARG A 27 29.68 3.76 -4.48
CA ARG A 27 28.85 4.57 -5.39
C ARG A 27 28.04 3.69 -6.35
N VAL A 28 28.63 2.60 -6.83
CA VAL A 28 27.91 1.62 -7.66
C VAL A 28 26.79 0.95 -6.87
N ALA A 29 27.05 0.59 -5.62
CA ALA A 29 26.05 -0.01 -4.74
C ALA A 29 24.89 0.97 -4.45
N ALA A 30 25.20 2.23 -4.18
CA ALA A 30 24.19 3.26 -3.97
C ALA A 30 23.36 3.53 -5.24
N ALA A 31 24.00 3.61 -6.42
CA ALA A 31 23.29 3.77 -7.69
C ALA A 31 22.30 2.63 -7.95
N ARG A 32 22.65 1.39 -7.59
CA ARG A 32 21.74 0.25 -7.68
C ARG A 32 20.56 0.41 -6.74
N ARG A 33 20.77 0.76 -5.46
CA ARG A 33 19.68 1.00 -4.49
C ARG A 33 18.73 2.10 -4.98
N LEU A 34 19.27 3.20 -5.50
CA LEU A 34 18.46 4.29 -6.06
C LEU A 34 17.63 3.83 -7.27
N THR A 35 18.20 2.97 -8.13
CA THR A 35 17.46 2.39 -9.27
C THR A 35 16.34 1.47 -8.80
N ASP A 36 16.57 0.65 -7.77
CA ASP A 36 15.56 -0.24 -7.19
C ASP A 36 14.45 0.57 -6.51
N THR A 37 14.82 1.67 -5.87
CA THR A 37 13.86 2.62 -5.27
C THR A 37 13.01 3.29 -6.34
N GLU A 38 13.62 3.76 -7.44
CA GLU A 38 12.88 4.34 -8.58
C GLU A 38 11.87 3.34 -9.17
N ALA A 39 12.28 2.09 -9.36
CA ALA A 39 11.39 1.04 -9.85
C ALA A 39 10.20 0.82 -8.89
N SER A 40 10.43 0.88 -7.58
CA SER A 40 9.39 0.75 -6.55
C SER A 40 8.43 1.95 -6.58
N ILE A 41 8.94 3.17 -6.70
CA ILE A 41 8.13 4.39 -6.86
C ILE A 41 7.36 4.36 -8.18
N ALA A 42 7.94 3.89 -9.28
CA ALA A 42 7.24 3.78 -10.57
C ALA A 42 6.08 2.77 -10.50
N ALA A 43 6.30 1.63 -9.84
CA ALA A 43 5.23 0.65 -9.60
C ALA A 43 4.12 1.22 -8.71
N PHE A 44 4.49 1.91 -7.63
CA PHE A 44 3.56 2.57 -6.73
C PHE A 44 2.78 3.70 -7.44
N ALA A 45 3.42 4.50 -8.28
CA ALA A 45 2.81 5.62 -8.99
C ALA A 45 1.65 5.21 -9.92
N THR A 46 1.53 3.91 -10.24
CA THR A 46 0.40 3.38 -11.03
C THR A 46 -0.97 3.52 -10.36
N ILE A 47 -1.01 3.95 -9.07
CA ILE A 47 -2.26 4.33 -8.38
C ILE A 47 -2.78 5.71 -8.78
N LEU A 48 -1.96 6.53 -9.43
CA LEU A 48 -2.31 7.88 -9.87
C LEU A 48 -2.80 7.86 -11.33
N ASP A 49 -3.68 8.81 -11.66
CA ASP A 49 -4.07 9.06 -13.06
C ASP A 49 -2.88 9.56 -13.88
N ASP A 50 -1.99 10.34 -13.26
CA ASP A 50 -0.72 10.77 -13.83
C ASP A 50 0.46 10.31 -12.98
N PRO A 51 1.10 9.18 -13.32
CA PRO A 51 2.25 8.66 -12.60
C PRO A 51 3.47 9.60 -12.56
N THR A 52 3.55 10.58 -13.49
CA THR A 52 4.68 11.49 -13.56
C THR A 52 4.76 12.44 -12.37
N LEU A 53 3.66 12.63 -11.65
CA LEU A 53 3.61 13.41 -10.41
C LEU A 53 4.54 12.86 -9.30
N LEU A 54 4.79 11.55 -9.29
CA LEU A 54 5.74 10.91 -8.37
C LEU A 54 7.06 10.56 -9.06
N THR A 55 7.00 9.99 -10.26
CA THR A 55 8.22 9.51 -10.94
C THR A 55 9.09 10.66 -11.45
N GLY A 56 8.51 11.82 -11.79
CA GLY A 56 9.26 12.98 -12.25
C GLY A 56 10.21 13.54 -11.17
N PRO A 57 9.72 13.94 -10.00
CA PRO A 57 10.55 14.40 -8.89
C PRO A 57 11.56 13.34 -8.43
N GLU A 58 11.16 12.06 -8.37
CA GLU A 58 12.04 10.96 -7.99
C GLU A 58 13.26 10.87 -8.91
N ARG A 59 13.03 10.83 -10.23
CA ARG A 59 14.11 10.77 -11.24
C ARG A 59 14.99 12.00 -11.21
N ALA A 60 14.42 13.18 -10.99
CA ALA A 60 15.19 14.41 -10.87
C ALA A 60 16.13 14.37 -9.66
N SER A 61 15.63 13.90 -8.51
CA SER A 61 16.44 13.75 -7.29
C SER A 61 17.56 12.72 -7.48
N ILE A 62 17.25 11.59 -8.08
CA ILE A 62 18.26 10.56 -8.39
C ILE A 62 19.33 11.11 -9.35
N ALA A 63 18.93 11.85 -10.39
CA ALA A 63 19.88 12.46 -11.31
C ALA A 63 20.82 13.46 -10.63
N GLN A 64 20.32 14.23 -9.64
CA GLN A 64 21.14 15.10 -8.82
C GLN A 64 22.10 14.31 -7.94
N LEU A 65 21.65 13.25 -7.26
CA LEU A 65 22.48 12.42 -6.39
C LEU A 65 23.56 11.65 -7.16
N LEU A 66 23.34 11.37 -8.43
CA LEU A 66 24.32 10.73 -9.32
C LEU A 66 25.14 11.74 -10.12
N GLY A 67 24.96 13.04 -9.90
CA GLY A 67 25.66 14.12 -10.57
C GLY A 67 27.17 14.12 -10.31
N ALA A 68 27.92 14.62 -11.29
CA ALA A 68 29.39 14.69 -11.21
C ALA A 68 29.87 15.72 -10.17
N GLU A 69 29.03 16.64 -9.73
CA GLU A 69 29.35 17.63 -8.71
C GLU A 69 29.80 17.01 -7.40
N TRP A 70 29.25 15.84 -7.01
CA TRP A 70 29.68 15.08 -5.84
C TRP A 70 31.08 14.48 -5.93
N LEU A 71 31.74 14.59 -7.11
CA LEU A 71 33.11 14.17 -7.33
C LEU A 71 34.11 15.34 -7.28
N SER A 72 33.61 16.59 -7.23
CA SER A 72 34.45 17.77 -7.21
C SER A 72 34.89 18.12 -5.79
N ASN A 73 36.15 18.50 -5.62
CA ASN A 73 36.66 18.98 -4.33
C ASN A 73 36.17 20.40 -3.99
N GLU A 74 35.32 21.01 -4.83
CA GLU A 74 34.69 22.31 -4.58
C GLU A 74 33.44 22.20 -3.72
N TRP A 75 32.98 20.99 -3.48
CA TRP A 75 31.92 20.60 -2.57
C TRP A 75 32.54 19.89 -1.36
N PRO A 76 32.32 20.18 -0.12
CA PRO A 76 31.05 20.37 0.55
C PRO A 76 30.76 21.82 0.97
N ALA A 77 29.46 22.06 1.31
CA ALA A 77 29.05 23.32 1.89
C ALA A 77 29.67 23.55 3.30
N ASP A 78 29.99 22.48 4.02
CA ASP A 78 30.66 22.49 5.30
C ASP A 78 32.08 21.87 5.16
N PRO A 79 33.17 22.65 5.30
CA PRO A 79 34.52 22.13 5.22
C PRO A 79 34.91 21.15 6.34
N ALA A 80 34.07 20.97 7.36
CA ALA A 80 34.27 19.99 8.44
C ALA A 80 33.76 18.58 8.10
N VAL A 81 32.97 18.46 7.02
CA VAL A 81 32.38 17.18 6.57
C VAL A 81 33.07 16.73 5.27
N SER A 82 33.35 15.46 5.12
CA SER A 82 33.90 14.96 3.86
C SER A 82 32.82 14.91 2.76
N PRO A 83 33.19 15.14 1.47
CA PRO A 83 32.23 15.05 0.37
C PRO A 83 31.51 13.68 0.29
N ASP A 84 32.20 12.61 0.66
CA ASP A 84 31.63 11.25 0.63
C ASP A 84 30.62 11.05 1.77
N GLU A 85 30.82 11.66 2.96
CA GLU A 85 29.89 11.61 4.08
C GLU A 85 28.62 12.42 3.75
N GLU A 86 28.77 13.64 3.21
CA GLU A 86 27.64 14.49 2.81
C GLU A 86 26.80 13.82 1.71
N TRP A 87 27.46 13.18 0.73
CA TRP A 87 26.79 12.42 -0.31
C TRP A 87 26.03 11.21 0.26
N ALA A 88 26.62 10.46 1.18
CA ALA A 88 25.98 9.31 1.82
C ALA A 88 24.74 9.75 2.61
N GLU A 89 24.81 10.86 3.35
CA GLU A 89 23.67 11.43 4.07
C GLU A 89 22.55 11.87 3.11
N ALA A 90 22.90 12.47 1.97
CA ALA A 90 21.93 12.85 0.95
C ALA A 90 21.21 11.62 0.35
N ILE A 91 21.93 10.52 0.09
CA ILE A 91 21.35 9.24 -0.34
C ILE A 91 20.39 8.71 0.70
N ASP A 92 20.79 8.62 1.97
CA ASP A 92 19.97 8.09 3.06
C ASP A 92 18.71 8.95 3.26
N SER A 93 18.83 10.27 3.17
CA SER A 93 17.71 11.20 3.24
C SER A 93 16.71 10.97 2.11
N HIS A 94 17.20 10.76 0.89
CA HIS A 94 16.37 10.44 -0.27
C HIS A 94 15.65 9.10 -0.10
N GLU A 95 16.36 8.04 0.29
CA GLU A 95 15.77 6.71 0.53
C GLU A 95 14.66 6.78 1.59
N GLN A 96 14.86 7.54 2.67
CA GLN A 96 13.84 7.78 3.69
C GLN A 96 12.62 8.55 3.14
N ALA A 97 12.84 9.54 2.27
CA ALA A 97 11.74 10.28 1.63
C ALA A 97 10.92 9.37 0.72
N SER A 98 11.57 8.53 -0.09
CA SER A 98 10.91 7.56 -0.95
C SER A 98 10.16 6.50 -0.15
N ALA A 99 10.73 5.99 0.95
CA ALA A 99 10.06 5.07 1.86
C ALA A 99 8.79 5.69 2.49
N ARG A 100 8.83 6.98 2.86
CA ARG A 100 7.63 7.70 3.32
C ARG A 100 6.57 7.82 2.24
N THR A 101 6.97 8.07 1.01
CA THR A 101 6.06 8.09 -0.15
C THR A 101 5.41 6.72 -0.36
N LEU A 102 6.18 5.64 -0.37
CA LEU A 102 5.66 4.27 -0.53
C LEU A 102 4.72 3.85 0.61
N SER A 103 4.90 4.39 1.81
CA SER A 103 4.04 4.12 2.97
C SER A 103 2.86 5.08 3.10
N SER A 104 2.72 6.07 2.21
CA SER A 104 1.68 7.10 2.30
C SER A 104 0.27 6.62 2.00
N VAL A 105 0.12 5.46 1.35
CA VAL A 105 -1.17 4.83 1.07
C VAL A 105 -1.20 3.46 1.72
N GLY A 106 -2.27 3.16 2.45
CA GLY A 106 -2.38 1.90 3.17
C GLY A 106 -3.74 1.69 3.80
N ILE A 107 -3.96 0.51 4.37
CA ILE A 107 -5.16 0.17 5.14
C ILE A 107 -4.92 0.57 6.59
N LEU A 108 -5.88 1.29 7.19
CA LEU A 108 -5.85 1.51 8.63
C LEU A 108 -6.15 0.20 9.36
N PRO A 109 -5.43 -0.10 10.47
CA PRO A 109 -5.68 -1.31 11.23
C PRO A 109 -7.16 -1.42 11.62
N PRO A 110 -7.86 -2.50 11.21
CA PRO A 110 -9.25 -2.69 11.56
C PRO A 110 -9.38 -3.12 13.02
N SER A 111 -10.51 -2.79 13.64
CA SER A 111 -10.91 -3.41 14.90
C SER A 111 -11.65 -4.72 14.65
N THR A 112 -11.65 -5.62 15.64
CA THR A 112 -12.46 -6.85 15.60
C THR A 112 -13.93 -6.48 15.38
N THR A 113 -14.57 -7.12 14.41
CA THR A 113 -15.97 -6.85 14.06
C THR A 113 -16.85 -8.06 14.36
N ASN A 114 -17.94 -7.86 15.09
CA ASN A 114 -18.94 -8.90 15.35
C ASN A 114 -20.02 -8.87 14.26
N LEU A 115 -20.17 -9.98 13.55
CA LEU A 115 -21.22 -10.19 12.56
C LEU A 115 -22.39 -10.94 13.23
N ILE A 116 -23.48 -10.21 13.53
CA ILE A 116 -24.66 -10.73 14.25
C ILE A 116 -25.73 -11.25 13.27
N SER A 117 -25.65 -10.87 11.99
CA SER A 117 -26.64 -11.25 10.97
C SER A 117 -25.98 -12.07 9.86
N SER A 118 -26.79 -12.79 9.09
CA SER A 118 -26.32 -13.58 7.92
C SER A 118 -25.66 -12.73 6.82
N GLY A 119 -25.94 -11.42 6.77
CA GLY A 119 -25.34 -10.50 5.82
C GLY A 119 -25.12 -9.14 6.43
N ALA A 120 -23.98 -8.53 6.14
CA ALA A 120 -23.62 -7.18 6.57
C ALA A 120 -22.64 -6.53 5.58
N LYS A 121 -22.35 -5.25 5.81
CA LYS A 121 -21.27 -4.53 5.16
C LYS A 121 -20.21 -4.22 6.18
N LEU A 122 -19.04 -4.83 6.04
CA LEU A 122 -17.88 -4.50 6.85
C LEU A 122 -17.30 -3.17 6.39
N GLN A 123 -16.84 -2.37 7.33
CA GLN A 123 -16.29 -1.04 7.06
C GLN A 123 -14.80 -1.05 7.31
N PHE A 124 -14.03 -0.69 6.30
CA PHE A 124 -12.59 -0.52 6.35
C PHE A 124 -12.23 0.91 5.93
N TRP A 125 -10.99 1.29 6.18
CA TRP A 125 -10.50 2.62 5.86
C TRP A 125 -9.21 2.52 5.09
N VAL A 126 -9.15 3.20 3.95
CA VAL A 126 -7.94 3.41 3.16
C VAL A 126 -7.42 4.80 3.47
N ARG A 127 -6.21 4.86 4.00
CA ARG A 127 -5.47 6.10 4.24
C ARG A 127 -4.76 6.52 2.97
N ASN A 128 -4.85 7.80 2.63
CA ASN A 128 -4.09 8.43 1.57
C ASN A 128 -3.47 9.74 2.08
N ASP A 129 -2.16 9.71 2.36
CA ASP A 129 -1.41 10.89 2.81
C ASP A 129 -0.80 11.67 1.63
N LEU A 130 -1.00 11.24 0.38
CA LEU A 130 -0.58 11.99 -0.80
C LEU A 130 -1.46 13.22 -1.02
N PRO A 131 -0.92 14.27 -1.65
CA PRO A 131 -1.70 15.44 -2.05
C PRO A 131 -2.57 15.20 -3.30
N TYR A 132 -2.62 13.98 -3.81
CA TYR A 132 -3.31 13.57 -5.01
C TYR A 132 -4.36 12.50 -4.71
N PRO A 133 -5.47 12.42 -5.47
CA PRO A 133 -6.36 11.28 -5.40
C PRO A 133 -5.65 10.03 -5.92
N VAL A 134 -5.95 8.88 -5.32
CA VAL A 134 -5.37 7.59 -5.73
C VAL A 134 -6.45 6.58 -6.05
N ASN A 135 -6.23 5.79 -7.10
CA ASN A 135 -7.10 4.69 -7.50
C ASN A 135 -6.45 3.38 -7.06
N VAL A 136 -7.15 2.65 -6.21
CA VAL A 136 -6.69 1.36 -5.70
C VAL A 136 -7.81 0.34 -5.76
N VAL A 137 -7.44 -0.93 -5.76
CA VAL A 137 -8.36 -2.05 -5.62
C VAL A 137 -8.18 -2.62 -4.22
N PHE A 138 -9.23 -2.57 -3.42
CA PHE A 138 -9.26 -3.18 -2.10
C PHE A 138 -9.60 -4.66 -2.27
N VAL A 139 -8.65 -5.54 -1.97
CA VAL A 139 -8.78 -6.99 -2.12
C VAL A 139 -9.02 -7.63 -0.76
N THR A 140 -10.03 -8.48 -0.67
CA THR A 140 -10.43 -9.16 0.56
C THR A 140 -10.41 -10.67 0.34
N SER A 141 -9.71 -11.41 1.20
CA SER A 141 -9.61 -12.87 1.14
C SER A 141 -9.92 -13.47 2.51
N PRO A 142 -11.03 -14.21 2.67
CA PRO A 142 -11.31 -14.92 3.89
C PRO A 142 -10.44 -16.20 3.97
N ASP A 143 -10.03 -16.57 5.17
CA ASP A 143 -9.33 -17.83 5.45
C ASP A 143 -10.28 -19.04 5.55
N ASP A 144 -11.59 -18.77 5.71
CA ASP A 144 -12.62 -19.79 5.87
C ASP A 144 -13.80 -19.55 4.91
N LEU A 145 -14.35 -20.65 4.37
CA LEU A 145 -15.51 -20.64 3.47
C LEU A 145 -16.84 -20.31 4.17
N ARG A 146 -16.85 -20.20 5.51
CA ARG A 146 -18.02 -19.77 6.30
C ARG A 146 -18.44 -18.35 5.99
N LEU A 147 -17.50 -17.52 5.53
CA LEU A 147 -17.76 -16.15 5.15
C LEU A 147 -17.52 -15.98 3.65
N GLU A 148 -18.57 -15.61 2.92
CA GLU A 148 -18.48 -15.16 1.55
C GLU A 148 -18.29 -13.64 1.56
N VAL A 149 -17.29 -13.15 0.80
CA VAL A 149 -16.96 -11.74 0.74
C VAL A 149 -16.84 -11.27 -0.70
N GLU A 150 -17.13 -10.01 -0.95
CA GLU A 150 -16.75 -9.38 -2.20
C GLU A 150 -15.23 -9.25 -2.25
N ARG A 151 -14.61 -9.96 -3.20
CA ARG A 151 -13.16 -10.14 -3.24
C ARG A 151 -12.39 -8.91 -3.69
N SER A 152 -13.02 -8.02 -4.43
CA SER A 152 -12.33 -6.84 -4.98
C SER A 152 -13.29 -5.67 -5.10
N THR A 153 -12.93 -4.56 -4.45
CA THR A 153 -13.71 -3.33 -4.46
C THR A 153 -12.82 -2.19 -4.97
N PRO A 154 -13.13 -1.57 -6.13
CA PRO A 154 -12.38 -0.41 -6.59
C PRO A 154 -12.66 0.79 -5.67
N VAL A 155 -11.61 1.53 -5.34
CA VAL A 155 -11.67 2.67 -4.41
C VAL A 155 -10.86 3.82 -4.97
N THR A 156 -11.47 5.00 -5.04
CA THR A 156 -10.74 6.25 -5.24
C THR A 156 -10.59 6.93 -3.89
N ALA A 157 -9.39 6.93 -3.34
CA ALA A 157 -9.10 7.56 -2.07
C ALA A 157 -8.72 9.03 -2.28
N LEU A 158 -9.44 9.92 -1.58
CA LEU A 158 -9.25 11.37 -1.70
C LEU A 158 -7.89 11.81 -1.11
N PRO A 159 -7.34 12.95 -1.58
CA PRO A 159 -6.08 13.48 -1.07
C PRO A 159 -6.12 13.77 0.42
N LYS A 160 -5.03 13.48 1.13
CA LYS A 160 -4.83 13.82 2.55
C LYS A 160 -6.00 13.39 3.45
N SER A 161 -6.58 12.23 3.18
CA SER A 161 -7.79 11.77 3.88
C SER A 161 -7.85 10.26 4.04
N ASN A 162 -8.79 9.83 4.90
CA ASN A 162 -9.16 8.43 5.04
C ASN A 162 -10.49 8.19 4.30
N THR A 163 -10.49 7.28 3.35
CA THR A 163 -11.67 6.91 2.56
C THR A 163 -12.27 5.62 3.08
N ARG A 164 -13.58 5.63 3.36
CA ARG A 164 -14.32 4.45 3.82
C ARG A 164 -14.58 3.50 2.67
N VAL A 165 -14.32 2.23 2.90
CA VAL A 165 -14.62 1.11 2.00
C VAL A 165 -15.64 0.20 2.66
N GLU A 166 -16.74 -0.08 1.98
CA GLU A 166 -17.78 -1.01 2.43
C GLU A 166 -17.63 -2.32 1.65
N VAL A 167 -17.35 -3.40 2.37
CA VAL A 167 -17.21 -4.75 1.79
C VAL A 167 -18.43 -5.57 2.20
N PRO A 168 -19.32 -5.93 1.26
CA PRO A 168 -20.42 -6.84 1.53
C PRO A 168 -19.91 -8.22 1.93
N VAL A 169 -20.49 -8.77 3.00
CA VAL A 169 -20.16 -10.10 3.50
C VAL A 169 -21.43 -10.90 3.76
N LEU A 170 -21.36 -12.21 3.56
CA LEU A 170 -22.43 -13.14 3.80
C LEU A 170 -21.91 -14.34 4.60
N ALA A 171 -22.45 -14.55 5.82
CA ALA A 171 -22.18 -15.74 6.61
C ALA A 171 -22.99 -16.93 6.05
N LYS A 172 -22.32 -18.01 5.64
CA LYS A 172 -22.97 -19.19 5.04
C LYS A 172 -23.43 -20.21 6.10
N VAL A 173 -22.62 -20.45 7.12
CA VAL A 173 -22.90 -21.51 8.12
C VAL A 173 -22.19 -21.22 9.43
N GLY A 174 -22.88 -21.43 10.55
CA GLY A 174 -22.30 -21.58 11.90
C GLY A 174 -21.76 -20.32 12.55
N SER A 175 -21.38 -20.48 13.83
CA SER A 175 -20.67 -19.45 14.61
C SER A 175 -19.17 -19.76 14.59
N GLY A 176 -18.31 -18.76 14.61
CA GLY A 176 -16.87 -18.91 14.67
C GLY A 176 -16.11 -17.66 14.27
N ASP A 177 -14.81 -17.69 14.48
CA ASP A 177 -13.91 -16.59 14.13
C ASP A 177 -13.35 -16.85 12.73
N VAL A 178 -13.38 -15.81 11.88
CA VAL A 178 -12.87 -15.82 10.51
C VAL A 178 -11.87 -14.68 10.37
N GLN A 179 -10.71 -14.97 9.82
CA GLN A 179 -9.71 -13.96 9.50
C GLN A 179 -9.86 -13.53 8.05
N LEU A 180 -9.92 -12.22 7.84
CA LEU A 180 -9.92 -11.61 6.52
C LEU A 180 -8.54 -11.01 6.25
N GLN A 181 -7.87 -11.49 5.22
CA GLN A 181 -6.70 -10.84 4.69
C GLN A 181 -7.11 -9.71 3.77
N LEU A 182 -6.62 -8.52 4.06
CA LEU A 182 -6.91 -7.27 3.37
C LEU A 182 -5.65 -6.79 2.67
N GLU A 183 -5.74 -6.53 1.38
CA GLU A 183 -4.64 -6.02 0.57
C GLU A 183 -5.11 -4.84 -0.27
N LEU A 184 -4.21 -3.88 -0.53
CA LEU A 184 -4.41 -2.91 -1.57
C LEU A 184 -3.57 -3.27 -2.79
N ARG A 185 -4.16 -3.09 -3.96
CA ARG A 185 -3.46 -3.24 -5.23
C ARG A 185 -3.71 -2.02 -6.11
N SER A 186 -2.76 -1.69 -6.95
CA SER A 186 -2.98 -0.70 -7.99
C SER A 186 -3.93 -1.24 -9.07
N PRO A 187 -4.45 -0.41 -9.98
CA PRO A 187 -5.20 -0.87 -11.16
C PRO A 187 -4.40 -1.85 -12.04
N THR A 188 -3.08 -1.80 -11.99
CA THR A 188 -2.16 -2.72 -12.67
C THR A 188 -1.79 -3.95 -11.83
N LEU A 189 -2.52 -4.20 -10.72
CA LEU A 189 -2.37 -5.32 -9.78
C LEU A 189 -1.05 -5.35 -8.98
N GLN A 190 -0.30 -4.26 -8.96
CA GLN A 190 0.87 -4.13 -8.08
C GLN A 190 0.42 -4.01 -6.61
N PRO A 191 1.07 -4.70 -5.67
CA PRO A 191 0.75 -4.57 -4.25
C PRO A 191 1.09 -3.16 -3.74
N ILE A 192 0.20 -2.59 -2.91
CA ILE A 192 0.34 -1.26 -2.34
C ILE A 192 0.31 -1.36 -0.81
N GLY A 193 1.39 -0.94 -0.17
CA GLY A 193 1.53 -1.02 1.28
C GLY A 193 1.64 -2.46 1.79
N GLN A 194 1.39 -2.65 3.07
CA GLN A 194 1.44 -3.96 3.72
C GLN A 194 0.04 -4.56 3.84
N PRO A 195 -0.12 -5.88 3.67
CA PRO A 195 -1.38 -6.56 3.96
C PRO A 195 -1.73 -6.45 5.44
N VAL A 196 -3.03 -6.40 5.73
CA VAL A 196 -3.56 -6.30 7.09
C VAL A 196 -4.58 -7.42 7.31
N THR A 197 -4.59 -8.01 8.50
CA THR A 197 -5.58 -9.02 8.87
C THR A 197 -6.67 -8.40 9.75
N ALA A 198 -7.94 -8.65 9.39
CA ALA A 198 -9.11 -8.28 10.17
C ALA A 198 -9.75 -9.54 10.76
N GLU A 199 -10.11 -9.50 12.03
CA GLU A 199 -10.83 -10.57 12.70
C GLU A 199 -12.35 -10.29 12.66
N VAL A 200 -13.10 -11.25 12.17
CA VAL A 200 -14.59 -11.20 12.10
C VAL A 200 -15.16 -12.35 12.88
N VAL A 201 -15.85 -12.02 13.96
CA VAL A 201 -16.55 -13.00 14.78
C VAL A 201 -17.97 -13.18 14.24
N VAL A 202 -18.21 -14.32 13.61
CA VAL A 202 -19.54 -14.67 13.09
C VAL A 202 -20.37 -15.30 14.21
N ARG A 203 -21.53 -14.68 14.53
CA ARG A 203 -22.52 -15.21 15.47
C ARG A 203 -23.82 -15.43 14.74
N ALA A 204 -24.00 -16.61 14.19
CA ALA A 204 -25.24 -17.00 13.50
C ALA A 204 -26.23 -17.61 14.51
N ASP A 205 -26.87 -16.77 15.33
CA ASP A 205 -27.87 -17.21 16.34
C ASP A 205 -29.20 -17.72 15.75
N TRP A 206 -29.31 -17.78 14.42
CA TRP A 206 -30.54 -18.25 13.75
C TRP A 206 -30.86 -19.74 14.02
N GLU A 207 -29.86 -20.56 14.35
CA GLU A 207 -30.08 -21.96 14.78
C GLU A 207 -30.90 -22.01 16.07
N PHE A 208 -30.69 -21.09 17.01
CA PHE A 208 -31.43 -21.00 18.27
C PHE A 208 -32.91 -20.65 18.02
N ILE A 209 -33.17 -19.74 17.05
CA ILE A 209 -34.56 -19.37 16.68
C ILE A 209 -35.28 -20.56 16.05
N GLY A 210 -34.60 -21.35 15.21
CA GLY A 210 -35.13 -22.55 14.62
C GLY A 210 -35.48 -23.63 15.65
N ILE A 211 -34.60 -23.85 16.63
CA ILE A 211 -34.83 -24.81 17.72
C ILE A 211 -35.97 -24.36 18.62
N ILE A 212 -36.05 -23.10 19.02
CA ILE A 212 -37.14 -22.54 19.83
C ILE A 212 -38.47 -22.65 19.07
N SER A 213 -38.49 -22.29 17.79
CA SER A 213 -39.71 -22.38 16.97
C SER A 213 -40.20 -23.83 16.86
N LEU A 214 -39.31 -24.78 16.66
CA LEU A 214 -39.63 -26.21 16.61
C LEU A 214 -40.12 -26.71 17.96
N ALA A 215 -39.48 -26.31 19.06
CA ALA A 215 -39.94 -26.66 20.43
C ALA A 215 -41.33 -26.13 20.76
N VAL A 216 -41.64 -24.91 20.36
CA VAL A 216 -42.96 -24.29 20.50
C VAL A 216 -44.03 -25.05 19.70
N ILE A 217 -43.71 -25.41 18.44
CA ILE A 217 -44.62 -26.17 17.59
C ILE A 217 -44.87 -27.56 18.17
N VAL A 218 -43.82 -28.29 18.56
CA VAL A 218 -43.97 -29.64 19.15
C VAL A 218 -44.71 -29.57 20.50
N GLY A 219 -44.39 -28.61 21.35
CA GLY A 219 -45.07 -28.38 22.62
C GLY A 219 -46.57 -28.06 22.43
N GLY A 220 -46.89 -27.22 21.45
CA GLY A 220 -48.28 -26.90 21.09
C GLY A 220 -49.07 -28.12 20.59
N LEU A 221 -48.45 -28.96 19.76
CA LEU A 221 -49.07 -30.20 19.27
C LEU A 221 -49.31 -31.22 20.40
N LEU A 222 -48.38 -31.32 21.37
CA LEU A 222 -48.55 -32.18 22.53
C LEU A 222 -49.69 -31.71 23.44
N VAL A 223 -49.83 -30.42 23.70
CA VAL A 223 -50.93 -29.85 24.49
C VAL A 223 -52.28 -30.09 23.81
N VAL A 224 -52.37 -29.87 22.50
CA VAL A 224 -53.59 -30.14 21.73
C VAL A 224 -53.94 -31.64 21.72
N GLY A 225 -52.91 -32.52 21.57
CA GLY A 225 -53.06 -33.96 21.62
C GLY A 225 -53.58 -34.47 22.98
N LEU A 226 -53.01 -33.96 24.08
CA LEU A 226 -53.44 -34.30 25.45
C LEU A 226 -54.84 -33.81 25.77
N ASN A 227 -55.22 -32.59 25.35
CA ASN A 227 -56.55 -32.06 25.53
C ASN A 227 -57.60 -32.86 24.75
N ARG A 228 -57.27 -33.40 23.58
CA ARG A 228 -58.17 -34.27 22.80
C ARG A 228 -58.40 -35.65 23.44
N THR A 229 -57.42 -36.17 24.16
CA THR A 229 -57.50 -37.45 24.85
C THR A 229 -58.20 -37.35 26.19
N ALA A 230 -58.19 -36.19 26.86
CA ALA A 230 -58.87 -35.94 28.15
C ALA A 230 -60.39 -35.65 28.03
N VAL A 231 -60.89 -35.35 26.82
CA VAL A 231 -62.34 -35.04 26.56
C VAL A 231 -63.07 -36.25 25.96
N ARG A 232 -62.46 -37.43 25.91
CA ARG A 232 -63.12 -38.69 25.61
C ARG A 232 -63.17 -39.54 26.87
#